data_426acc1f82065a805d09a8c96b58e067
#
_entry.id   426acc1f82065a805d09a8c96b58e067
#
_cell.length_a   1.000
_cell.length_b   1.000
_cell.length_c   1.000
_cell.angle_alpha   90.00
_cell.angle_beta   90.00
_cell.angle_gamma   90.00
#
_symmetry.space_group_name_H-M   'P 1'
#
loop_
_entity.id
_entity.type
_entity.pdbx_description
1 polymer ?
#
loop_
_entity_poly.entity_id
_entity_poly.type
_entity_poly.pdbx_seq_one_letter_code
_entity_poly.pdbx_strand_id
1 'polypeptide(L)'
;MSALLEHLPALLDDDLAVGACLGRRSASLAVAEPARAVVLASLVRRTGRSPLVVAVPTGTEAERLVADLRLMLGDDAVEHFPAWETLPFERVSPAVETMGRRLRVLHRLSSLADRPAVVVASGRALVQRLGPSAGATEPIRIGPGDIVDRDGLVAALVAAGYRREYQVEHRGEISVRGSIIDVWPSTDDVPVRIDLWDDEVERLTEFAVADQRSTTARAEVELYPCRELVPDDG
;
A
#
# COMPACT_ATOMS: atom_id res chain seq x y z
N MET A 1 7.10 23.87 0.57
CA MET A 1 6.47 23.77 -0.76
C MET A 1 5.20 22.92 -0.73
N SER A 2 5.13 21.87 0.12
CA SER A 2 3.92 21.03 0.27
C SER A 2 2.67 21.81 0.70
N ALA A 3 2.76 22.67 1.70
CA ALA A 3 1.62 23.43 2.25
C ALA A 3 0.86 24.31 1.24
N LEU A 4 1.49 24.73 0.15
CA LEU A 4 0.84 25.53 -0.91
C LEU A 4 -0.02 24.64 -1.81
N LEU A 5 0.39 23.40 -2.08
CA LEU A 5 -0.31 22.50 -2.99
C LEU A 5 -1.60 21.94 -2.35
N GLU A 6 -1.63 21.78 -1.03
CA GLU A 6 -2.81 21.37 -0.28
C GLU A 6 -3.99 22.33 -0.39
N HIS A 7 -3.74 23.61 -0.73
CA HIS A 7 -4.76 24.63 -0.93
C HIS A 7 -5.30 24.71 -2.35
N LEU A 8 -4.62 24.11 -3.35
CA LEU A 8 -5.05 24.18 -4.74
C LEU A 8 -6.47 23.65 -4.99
N PRO A 9 -6.89 22.53 -4.40
CA PRO A 9 -8.25 22.02 -4.58
C PRO A 9 -9.33 23.01 -4.13
N ALA A 10 -9.05 23.83 -3.12
CA ALA A 10 -10.00 24.82 -2.61
C ALA A 10 -10.30 25.94 -3.61
N LEU A 11 -9.41 26.20 -4.56
CA LEU A 11 -9.65 27.19 -5.63
C LEU A 11 -10.82 26.79 -6.55
N LEU A 12 -11.22 25.51 -6.54
CA LEU A 12 -12.32 24.99 -7.32
C LEU A 12 -13.61 24.83 -6.49
N ASP A 13 -13.66 25.28 -5.24
CA ASP A 13 -14.83 25.09 -4.39
C ASP A 13 -16.08 25.79 -4.95
N ASP A 14 -15.94 26.93 -5.62
CA ASP A 14 -17.01 27.68 -6.27
C ASP A 14 -17.07 27.44 -7.79
N ASP A 15 -16.25 26.53 -8.35
CA ASP A 15 -16.25 26.26 -9.78
C ASP A 15 -17.56 25.59 -10.22
N LEU A 16 -18.25 26.23 -11.17
CA LEU A 16 -19.58 25.78 -11.64
C LEU A 16 -19.51 24.46 -12.40
N ALA A 17 -18.43 24.19 -13.15
CA ALA A 17 -18.31 22.97 -13.93
C ALA A 17 -18.02 21.76 -13.03
N VAL A 18 -17.15 21.91 -12.03
CA VAL A 18 -16.92 20.90 -10.99
C VAL A 18 -18.20 20.70 -10.16
N GLY A 19 -18.85 21.80 -9.76
CA GLY A 19 -20.13 21.74 -9.04
C GLY A 19 -21.23 21.00 -9.79
N ALA A 20 -21.30 21.18 -11.11
CA ALA A 20 -22.28 20.52 -11.97
C ALA A 20 -22.07 18.98 -12.08
N CYS A 21 -20.91 18.46 -11.71
CA CYS A 21 -20.64 17.01 -11.66
C CYS A 21 -21.21 16.36 -10.38
N LEU A 22 -21.39 17.14 -9.32
CA LEU A 22 -21.80 16.62 -8.02
C LEU A 22 -23.25 16.12 -8.05
N GLY A 23 -23.49 14.97 -7.42
CA GLY A 23 -24.82 14.35 -7.31
C GLY A 23 -25.35 13.72 -8.60
N ARG A 24 -24.65 13.81 -9.72
CA ARG A 24 -25.04 13.17 -10.98
C ARG A 24 -24.61 11.70 -11.03
N ARG A 25 -25.38 10.89 -11.74
CA ARG A 25 -25.01 9.50 -12.05
C ARG A 25 -23.86 9.41 -13.04
N SER A 26 -23.78 10.34 -13.96
CA SER A 26 -22.76 10.44 -14.99
C SER A 26 -22.57 11.91 -15.35
N ALA A 27 -21.32 12.30 -15.50
CA ALA A 27 -20.92 13.62 -15.98
C ALA A 27 -19.66 13.47 -16.83
N SER A 28 -19.49 14.40 -17.78
CA SER A 28 -18.27 14.51 -18.58
C SER A 28 -17.70 15.89 -18.37
N LEU A 29 -16.41 15.97 -18.03
CA LEU A 29 -15.70 17.21 -17.78
C LEU A 29 -14.42 17.20 -18.60
N ALA A 30 -14.23 18.22 -19.45
CA ALA A 30 -12.98 18.40 -20.16
C ALA A 30 -11.97 19.07 -19.23
N VAL A 31 -10.90 18.36 -18.90
CA VAL A 31 -9.86 18.83 -17.97
C VAL A 31 -8.50 18.67 -18.63
N ALA A 32 -7.70 19.74 -18.65
CA ALA A 32 -6.31 19.67 -19.07
C ALA A 32 -5.52 18.72 -18.17
N GLU A 33 -4.61 17.94 -18.74
CA GLU A 33 -3.87 16.90 -18.01
C GLU A 33 -3.24 17.41 -16.70
N PRO A 34 -2.55 18.55 -16.65
CA PRO A 34 -1.94 19.06 -15.41
C PRO A 34 -2.97 19.43 -14.32
N ALA A 35 -4.22 19.69 -14.69
CA ALA A 35 -5.27 20.08 -13.75
C ALA A 35 -6.08 18.87 -13.21
N ARG A 36 -5.86 17.67 -13.75
CA ARG A 36 -6.64 16.46 -13.36
C ARG A 36 -6.57 16.18 -11.87
N ALA A 37 -5.37 16.21 -11.29
CA ALA A 37 -5.18 15.96 -9.86
C ALA A 37 -5.93 16.98 -8.99
N VAL A 38 -5.88 18.26 -9.34
CA VAL A 38 -6.58 19.34 -8.62
C VAL A 38 -8.09 19.15 -8.66
N VAL A 39 -8.64 18.83 -9.84
CA VAL A 39 -10.08 18.56 -10.00
C VAL A 39 -10.51 17.34 -9.21
N LEU A 40 -9.76 16.23 -9.26
CA LEU A 40 -10.07 15.02 -8.51
C LEU A 40 -10.00 15.27 -7.00
N ALA A 41 -8.97 15.98 -6.52
CA ALA A 41 -8.84 16.33 -5.11
C ALA A 41 -10.00 17.25 -4.64
N SER A 42 -10.43 18.20 -5.48
CA SER A 42 -11.62 19.02 -5.19
C SER A 42 -12.90 18.17 -5.12
N LEU A 43 -13.08 17.22 -6.04
CA LEU A 43 -14.24 16.31 -6.02
C LEU A 43 -14.27 15.47 -4.74
N VAL A 44 -13.15 14.93 -4.29
CA VAL A 44 -13.04 14.17 -3.03
C VAL A 44 -13.49 15.02 -1.85
N ARG A 45 -12.97 16.24 -1.73
CA ARG A 45 -13.31 17.16 -0.63
C ARG A 45 -14.79 17.53 -0.60
N ARG A 46 -15.38 17.73 -1.77
CA ARG A 46 -16.78 18.23 -1.92
C ARG A 46 -17.83 17.16 -1.84
N THR A 47 -17.50 15.91 -2.24
CA THR A 47 -18.50 14.83 -2.26
C THR A 47 -18.66 14.14 -0.91
N GLY A 48 -17.66 14.16 -0.07
CA GLY A 48 -17.59 13.34 1.14
C GLY A 48 -17.68 11.82 0.88
N ARG A 49 -17.62 11.40 -0.40
CA ARG A 49 -17.65 9.99 -0.79
C ARG A 49 -16.23 9.42 -0.81
N SER A 50 -16.04 8.29 -0.17
CA SER A 50 -14.77 7.58 -0.09
C SER A 50 -15.03 6.08 -0.28
N PRO A 51 -14.22 5.39 -1.09
CA PRO A 51 -13.16 5.95 -1.94
C PRO A 51 -13.69 6.48 -3.27
N LEU A 52 -12.97 7.43 -3.86
CA LEU A 52 -13.06 7.74 -5.29
C LEU A 52 -12.13 6.78 -6.04
N VAL A 53 -12.68 5.94 -6.91
CA VAL A 53 -11.87 5.06 -7.76
C VAL A 53 -11.59 5.76 -9.09
N VAL A 54 -10.32 5.94 -9.41
CA VAL A 54 -9.85 6.61 -10.63
C VAL A 54 -9.19 5.60 -11.56
N ALA A 55 -9.79 5.41 -12.73
CA ALA A 55 -9.22 4.57 -13.79
C ALA A 55 -8.44 5.42 -14.78
N VAL A 56 -7.19 5.02 -15.06
CA VAL A 56 -6.32 5.65 -16.06
C VAL A 56 -5.84 4.62 -17.09
N PRO A 57 -5.40 5.03 -18.28
CA PRO A 57 -4.96 4.11 -19.32
C PRO A 57 -3.79 3.23 -18.91
N THR A 58 -2.74 3.80 -18.30
CA THR A 58 -1.46 3.13 -18.05
C THR A 58 -1.03 3.17 -16.58
N GLY A 59 -0.13 2.24 -16.19
CA GLY A 59 0.48 2.24 -14.86
C GLY A 59 1.29 3.51 -14.58
N THR A 60 2.05 3.98 -15.56
CA THR A 60 2.85 5.22 -15.43
C THR A 60 1.98 6.45 -15.20
N GLU A 61 0.82 6.54 -15.86
CA GLU A 61 -0.14 7.61 -15.58
C GLU A 61 -0.73 7.48 -14.16
N ALA A 62 -0.99 6.24 -13.71
CA ALA A 62 -1.47 6.00 -12.35
C ALA A 62 -0.45 6.47 -11.31
N GLU A 63 0.82 6.11 -11.46
CA GLU A 63 1.90 6.52 -10.55
C GLU A 63 2.06 8.04 -10.47
N ARG A 64 2.05 8.73 -11.62
CA ARG A 64 2.13 10.19 -11.67
C ARG A 64 0.94 10.84 -10.98
N LEU A 65 -0.27 10.36 -11.28
CA LEU A 65 -1.48 10.90 -10.67
C LEU A 65 -1.54 10.67 -9.17
N VAL A 66 -1.07 9.51 -8.68
CA VAL A 66 -0.93 9.22 -7.25
C VAL A 66 0.03 10.22 -6.60
N ALA A 67 1.20 10.44 -7.19
CA ALA A 67 2.18 11.38 -6.66
C ALA A 67 1.59 12.81 -6.55
N ASP A 68 0.88 13.27 -7.60
CA ASP A 68 0.24 14.58 -7.60
C ASP A 68 -0.89 14.69 -6.56
N LEU A 69 -1.72 13.65 -6.42
CA LEU A 69 -2.81 13.63 -5.45
C LEU A 69 -2.31 13.59 -4.00
N ARG A 70 -1.22 12.87 -3.73
CA ARG A 70 -0.61 12.82 -2.40
C ARG A 70 -0.12 14.19 -1.93
N LEU A 71 0.40 15.01 -2.83
CA LEU A 71 0.79 16.39 -2.52
C LEU A 71 -0.37 17.27 -2.05
N MET A 72 -1.61 16.91 -2.38
CA MET A 72 -2.81 17.70 -2.10
C MET A 72 -3.68 17.09 -0.98
N LEU A 73 -3.69 15.77 -0.85
CA LEU A 73 -4.57 15.04 0.06
C LEU A 73 -3.82 14.35 1.21
N GLY A 74 -2.48 14.27 1.13
CA GLY A 74 -1.65 13.49 2.03
C GLY A 74 -1.43 12.04 1.55
N ASP A 75 -0.34 11.44 2.02
CA ASP A 75 0.10 10.11 1.58
C ASP A 75 -0.93 9.03 1.94
N ASP A 76 -1.50 9.09 3.13
CA ASP A 76 -2.45 8.09 3.63
C ASP A 76 -3.81 8.15 2.94
N ALA A 77 -4.16 9.28 2.33
CA ALA A 77 -5.44 9.44 1.65
C ALA A 77 -5.48 8.79 0.26
N VAL A 78 -4.32 8.47 -0.35
CA VAL A 78 -4.23 8.07 -1.76
C VAL A 78 -3.48 6.75 -1.91
N GLU A 79 -4.16 5.77 -2.48
CA GLU A 79 -3.60 4.46 -2.78
C GLU A 79 -3.44 4.23 -4.29
N HIS A 80 -2.32 3.59 -4.65
CA HIS A 80 -2.11 3.04 -5.98
C HIS A 80 -2.46 1.55 -5.98
N PHE A 81 -3.41 1.15 -6.84
CA PHE A 81 -3.71 -0.24 -7.10
C PHE A 81 -2.98 -0.69 -8.39
N PRO A 82 -1.79 -1.30 -8.28
CA PRO A 82 -0.97 -1.65 -9.43
C PRO A 82 -1.51 -2.87 -10.17
N ALA A 83 -1.18 -3.00 -11.45
CA ALA A 83 -1.41 -4.22 -12.22
C ALA A 83 -0.26 -5.20 -11.99
N TRP A 84 -0.52 -6.51 -12.04
CA TRP A 84 0.54 -7.50 -12.16
C TRP A 84 1.35 -7.25 -13.43
N GLU A 85 2.65 -7.36 -13.32
CA GLU A 85 3.60 -7.17 -14.42
C GLU A 85 3.55 -8.36 -15.39
N THR A 86 3.28 -9.54 -14.84
CA THR A 86 3.24 -10.82 -15.59
C THR A 86 1.97 -10.95 -16.41
N LEU A 87 2.07 -11.69 -17.51
CA LEU A 87 0.93 -12.06 -18.35
C LEU A 87 0.32 -13.38 -17.86
N PRO A 88 -0.97 -13.62 -18.17
CA PRO A 88 -1.55 -14.93 -17.98
C PRO A 88 -0.72 -16.00 -18.70
N PHE A 89 -0.48 -17.13 -18.03
CA PHE A 89 0.32 -18.26 -18.51
C PHE A 89 1.85 -18.11 -18.44
N GLU A 90 2.38 -16.97 -18.03
CA GLU A 90 3.78 -16.87 -17.65
C GLU A 90 4.04 -17.66 -16.36
N ARG A 91 5.17 -18.39 -16.33
CA ARG A 91 5.60 -19.18 -15.16
C ARG A 91 6.40 -18.33 -14.16
N VAL A 92 6.14 -17.04 -14.14
CA VAL A 92 6.80 -16.06 -13.25
C VAL A 92 5.73 -15.43 -12.38
N SER A 93 5.96 -15.43 -11.07
CA SER A 93 5.07 -14.72 -10.14
C SER A 93 5.23 -13.21 -10.29
N PRO A 94 4.18 -12.43 -10.07
CA PRO A 94 4.29 -10.98 -9.94
C PRO A 94 5.28 -10.60 -8.83
N ALA A 95 5.81 -9.39 -8.88
CA ALA A 95 6.70 -8.88 -7.86
C ALA A 95 6.03 -8.88 -6.48
N VAL A 96 6.80 -9.19 -5.43
CA VAL A 96 6.33 -9.19 -4.04
C VAL A 96 5.71 -7.85 -3.67
N GLU A 97 6.34 -6.76 -4.10
CA GLU A 97 5.86 -5.39 -3.88
C GLU A 97 4.49 -5.17 -4.51
N THR A 98 4.30 -5.58 -5.75
CA THR A 98 3.01 -5.44 -6.45
C THR A 98 1.91 -6.21 -5.73
N MET A 99 2.18 -7.45 -5.33
CA MET A 99 1.22 -8.27 -4.59
C MET A 99 0.89 -7.67 -3.21
N GLY A 100 1.90 -7.25 -2.47
CA GLY A 100 1.73 -6.62 -1.16
C GLY A 100 0.92 -5.32 -1.25
N ARG A 101 1.24 -4.43 -2.20
CA ARG A 101 0.48 -3.17 -2.41
C ARG A 101 -0.97 -3.42 -2.78
N ARG A 102 -1.26 -4.41 -3.63
CA ARG A 102 -2.64 -4.78 -3.98
C ARG A 102 -3.41 -5.27 -2.77
N LEU A 103 -2.81 -6.15 -1.95
CA LEU A 103 -3.42 -6.67 -0.72
C LEU A 103 -3.66 -5.55 0.30
N ARG A 104 -2.72 -4.63 0.47
CA ARG A 104 -2.89 -3.43 1.31
C ARG A 104 -4.09 -2.60 0.87
N VAL A 105 -4.21 -2.29 -0.41
CA VAL A 105 -5.35 -1.53 -0.93
C VAL A 105 -6.67 -2.24 -0.67
N LEU A 106 -6.74 -3.55 -0.91
CA LEU A 106 -7.95 -4.35 -0.68
C LEU A 106 -8.32 -4.43 0.80
N HIS A 107 -7.33 -4.59 1.69
CA HIS A 107 -7.53 -4.55 3.14
C HIS A 107 -8.09 -3.18 3.56
N ARG A 108 -7.45 -2.09 3.15
CA ARG A 108 -7.91 -0.73 3.46
C ARG A 108 -9.29 -0.43 2.92
N LEU A 109 -9.66 -0.96 1.75
CA LEU A 109 -11.01 -0.82 1.20
C LEU A 109 -12.07 -1.54 2.04
N SER A 110 -11.73 -2.65 2.71
CA SER A 110 -12.63 -3.38 3.60
C SER A 110 -12.80 -2.71 4.97
N SER A 111 -11.82 -1.92 5.39
CA SER A 111 -11.84 -1.15 6.65
C SER A 111 -12.65 0.14 6.50
N LEU A 112 -13.53 0.43 7.46
CA LEU A 112 -14.20 1.74 7.51
C LEU A 112 -13.33 2.83 8.12
N ALA A 113 -12.45 2.47 9.04
CA ALA A 113 -11.60 3.42 9.77
C ALA A 113 -10.37 3.86 8.96
N ASP A 114 -9.82 2.94 8.13
CA ASP A 114 -8.57 3.17 7.38
C ASP A 114 -8.79 3.27 5.86
N ARG A 115 -10.04 3.57 5.44
CA ARG A 115 -10.38 3.62 4.02
C ARG A 115 -9.70 4.81 3.32
N PRO A 116 -8.98 4.58 2.21
CA PRO A 116 -8.37 5.67 1.45
C PRO A 116 -9.45 6.57 0.83
N ALA A 117 -9.14 7.86 0.67
CA ALA A 117 -10.03 8.78 -0.01
C ALA A 117 -10.05 8.55 -1.53
N VAL A 118 -8.91 8.16 -2.09
CA VAL A 118 -8.73 7.88 -3.53
C VAL A 118 -7.97 6.59 -3.75
N VAL A 119 -8.44 5.80 -4.70
CA VAL A 119 -7.69 4.66 -5.26
C VAL A 119 -7.48 4.91 -6.75
N VAL A 120 -6.25 4.96 -7.20
CA VAL A 120 -5.90 5.10 -8.61
C VAL A 120 -5.44 3.76 -9.17
N ALA A 121 -5.99 3.35 -10.29
CA ALA A 121 -5.66 2.10 -10.95
C ALA A 121 -5.58 2.25 -12.46
N SER A 122 -4.70 1.49 -13.11
CA SER A 122 -4.75 1.37 -14.57
C SER A 122 -5.92 0.48 -15.02
N GLY A 123 -6.38 0.67 -16.25
CA GLY A 123 -7.40 -0.21 -16.84
C GLY A 123 -6.99 -1.68 -16.78
N ARG A 124 -5.69 -1.99 -16.96
CA ARG A 124 -5.15 -3.35 -16.82
C ARG A 124 -5.34 -3.90 -15.39
N ALA A 125 -5.07 -3.09 -14.37
CA ALA A 125 -5.24 -3.50 -12.97
C ALA A 125 -6.71 -3.86 -12.65
N LEU A 126 -7.65 -3.07 -13.15
CA LEU A 126 -9.08 -3.23 -12.89
C LEU A 126 -9.71 -4.48 -13.55
N VAL A 127 -9.12 -5.00 -14.62
CA VAL A 127 -9.62 -6.22 -15.28
C VAL A 127 -8.93 -7.50 -14.80
N GLN A 128 -7.88 -7.40 -14.01
CA GLN A 128 -7.22 -8.56 -13.40
C GLN A 128 -8.08 -9.13 -12.27
N ARG A 129 -8.26 -10.46 -12.28
CA ARG A 129 -9.02 -11.15 -11.24
C ARG A 129 -8.28 -11.10 -9.92
N LEU A 130 -9.05 -10.97 -8.85
CA LEU A 130 -8.58 -11.09 -7.47
C LEU A 130 -8.69 -12.54 -7.01
N GLY A 131 -7.76 -12.96 -6.14
CA GLY A 131 -7.91 -14.22 -5.42
C GLY A 131 -9.14 -14.19 -4.49
N PRO A 132 -9.73 -15.36 -4.18
CA PRO A 132 -10.95 -15.42 -3.37
C PRO A 132 -10.80 -14.83 -1.96
N SER A 133 -9.60 -14.85 -1.40
CA SER A 133 -9.29 -14.34 -0.05
C SER A 133 -8.61 -12.98 -0.06
N ALA A 134 -8.39 -12.35 -1.20
CA ALA A 134 -7.58 -11.15 -1.32
C ALA A 134 -8.07 -9.94 -0.48
N GLY A 135 -9.39 -9.85 -0.23
CA GLY A 135 -9.96 -8.78 0.60
C GLY A 135 -10.09 -9.11 2.09
N ALA A 136 -9.85 -10.36 2.49
CA ALA A 136 -9.99 -10.82 3.87
C ALA A 136 -8.65 -10.92 4.62
N THR A 137 -7.53 -10.60 3.95
CA THR A 137 -6.20 -10.74 4.53
C THR A 137 -5.87 -9.52 5.39
N GLU A 138 -5.71 -9.74 6.68
CA GLU A 138 -5.24 -8.73 7.62
C GLU A 138 -3.71 -8.72 7.69
N PRO A 139 -3.07 -7.54 7.78
CA PRO A 139 -1.64 -7.45 8.02
C PRO A 139 -1.31 -7.85 9.47
N ILE A 140 -0.12 -8.40 9.67
CA ILE A 140 0.44 -8.55 11.01
C ILE A 140 1.01 -7.19 11.40
N ARG A 141 0.52 -6.61 12.51
CA ARG A 141 1.02 -5.34 13.07
C ARG A 141 1.87 -5.62 14.28
N ILE A 142 3.01 -4.96 14.35
CA ILE A 142 3.97 -5.12 15.45
C ILE A 142 4.49 -3.75 15.84
N GLY A 143 4.45 -3.46 17.15
CA GLY A 143 4.99 -2.26 17.76
C GLY A 143 5.84 -2.55 19.00
N PRO A 144 6.69 -1.62 19.46
CA PRO A 144 7.40 -1.78 20.72
C PRO A 144 6.45 -1.99 21.89
N GLY A 145 6.74 -2.96 22.76
CA GLY A 145 5.90 -3.37 23.89
C GLY A 145 4.91 -4.50 23.56
N ASP A 146 4.76 -4.90 22.30
CA ASP A 146 3.91 -6.04 21.94
C ASP A 146 4.54 -7.34 22.41
N ILE A 147 3.69 -8.29 22.85
CA ILE A 147 4.12 -9.65 23.17
C ILE A 147 3.94 -10.53 21.94
N VAL A 148 5.03 -11.12 21.50
CA VAL A 148 5.07 -11.88 20.24
C VAL A 148 5.69 -13.24 20.45
N ASP A 149 4.94 -14.31 20.14
CA ASP A 149 5.54 -15.63 19.96
C ASP A 149 6.45 -15.60 18.72
N ARG A 150 7.76 -15.59 18.94
CA ARG A 150 8.77 -15.50 17.88
C ARG A 150 8.60 -16.58 16.81
N ASP A 151 8.45 -17.82 17.23
CA ASP A 151 8.39 -18.95 16.29
C ASP A 151 7.04 -18.99 15.56
N GLY A 152 5.96 -18.60 16.25
CA GLY A 152 4.65 -18.40 15.67
C GLY A 152 4.63 -17.27 14.63
N LEU A 153 5.27 -16.15 14.92
CA LEU A 153 5.41 -15.04 13.97
C LEU A 153 6.17 -15.47 12.71
N VAL A 154 7.30 -16.16 12.87
CA VAL A 154 8.08 -16.67 11.74
C VAL A 154 7.27 -17.64 10.89
N ALA A 155 6.52 -18.55 11.52
CA ALA A 155 5.64 -19.50 10.82
C ALA A 155 4.53 -18.76 10.05
N ALA A 156 3.91 -17.75 10.66
CA ALA A 156 2.87 -16.94 10.02
C ALA A 156 3.42 -16.17 8.81
N LEU A 157 4.62 -15.57 8.91
CA LEU A 157 5.26 -14.87 7.80
C LEU A 157 5.62 -15.82 6.65
N VAL A 158 6.13 -17.02 6.95
CA VAL A 158 6.39 -18.03 5.91
C VAL A 158 5.10 -18.45 5.22
N ALA A 159 4.03 -18.68 5.97
CA ALA A 159 2.69 -18.97 5.43
C ALA A 159 2.16 -17.80 4.56
N ALA A 160 2.44 -16.56 4.95
CA ALA A 160 2.12 -15.36 4.17
C ALA A 160 3.00 -15.16 2.92
N GLY A 161 3.95 -16.09 2.66
CA GLY A 161 4.78 -16.12 1.47
C GLY A 161 6.12 -15.42 1.59
N TYR A 162 6.54 -15.02 2.79
CA TYR A 162 7.91 -14.56 3.04
C TYR A 162 8.90 -15.72 2.90
N ARG A 163 10.08 -15.44 2.37
CA ARG A 163 11.17 -16.41 2.25
C ARG A 163 12.13 -16.27 3.41
N ARG A 164 12.43 -17.40 4.07
CA ARG A 164 13.43 -17.43 5.12
C ARG A 164 14.81 -17.55 4.53
N GLU A 165 15.64 -16.56 4.78
CA GLU A 165 17.03 -16.46 4.29
C GLU A 165 18.01 -16.30 5.44
N TYR A 166 19.29 -16.50 5.17
CA TYR A 166 20.36 -16.26 6.15
C TYR A 166 20.47 -14.78 6.51
N GLN A 167 20.27 -13.91 5.52
CA GLN A 167 20.33 -12.46 5.62
C GLN A 167 19.24 -11.86 4.72
N VAL A 168 18.61 -10.77 5.15
CA VAL A 168 17.62 -10.07 4.35
C VAL A 168 18.32 -9.15 3.36
N GLU A 169 18.10 -9.40 2.07
CA GLU A 169 18.64 -8.63 0.95
C GLU A 169 17.56 -8.15 0.00
N HIS A 170 16.39 -8.81 0.00
CA HIS A 170 15.30 -8.49 -0.90
C HIS A 170 13.96 -8.39 -0.16
N ARG A 171 13.05 -7.64 -0.75
CA ARG A 171 11.67 -7.49 -0.26
C ARG A 171 10.97 -8.87 -0.19
N GLY A 172 10.26 -9.12 0.92
CA GLY A 172 9.62 -10.41 1.18
C GLY A 172 10.55 -11.48 1.75
N GLU A 173 11.70 -11.09 2.27
CA GLU A 173 12.61 -11.98 2.99
C GLU A 173 12.55 -11.76 4.50
N ILE A 174 12.81 -12.82 5.25
CA ILE A 174 12.97 -12.83 6.70
C ILE A 174 14.25 -13.56 7.10
N SER A 175 14.91 -13.08 8.15
CA SER A 175 16.04 -13.75 8.79
C SER A 175 15.85 -13.76 10.30
N VAL A 176 16.26 -14.85 10.95
CA VAL A 176 16.15 -14.99 12.42
C VAL A 176 17.52 -15.29 13.01
N ARG A 177 17.95 -14.45 13.94
CA ARG A 177 19.26 -14.58 14.61
C ARG A 177 19.08 -14.33 16.11
N GLY A 178 18.98 -15.40 16.88
CA GLY A 178 18.73 -15.30 18.34
C GLY A 178 17.40 -14.62 18.63
N SER A 179 17.41 -13.49 19.32
CA SER A 179 16.25 -12.67 19.63
C SER A 179 15.89 -11.64 18.55
N ILE A 180 16.60 -11.63 17.42
CA ILE A 180 16.40 -10.67 16.34
C ILE A 180 15.65 -11.33 15.19
N ILE A 181 14.61 -10.66 14.71
CA ILE A 181 13.94 -10.98 13.45
C ILE A 181 14.14 -9.79 12.51
N ASP A 182 14.86 -10.02 11.42
CA ASP A 182 14.97 -9.07 10.31
C ASP A 182 13.90 -9.42 9.27
N VAL A 183 13.14 -8.45 8.80
CA VAL A 183 12.10 -8.64 7.79
C VAL A 183 12.11 -7.47 6.81
N TRP A 184 11.95 -7.77 5.51
CA TRP A 184 11.66 -6.72 4.53
C TRP A 184 10.18 -6.82 4.13
N PRO A 185 9.32 -5.93 4.67
CA PRO A 185 7.89 -5.96 4.38
C PRO A 185 7.61 -5.86 2.88
N SER A 186 6.53 -6.49 2.43
CA SER A 186 6.15 -6.47 1.00
C SER A 186 5.80 -5.07 0.48
N THR A 187 5.42 -4.16 1.38
CA THR A 187 4.94 -2.80 1.06
C THR A 187 5.94 -1.69 1.37
N ASP A 188 7.01 -1.97 2.14
CA ASP A 188 7.96 -0.96 2.59
C ASP A 188 9.19 -0.88 1.70
N ASP A 189 9.80 0.30 1.64
CA ASP A 189 11.01 0.53 0.83
C ASP A 189 12.30 0.14 1.55
N VAL A 190 12.24 -0.08 2.85
CA VAL A 190 13.38 -0.46 3.70
C VAL A 190 13.03 -1.65 4.60
N PRO A 191 14.00 -2.52 4.89
CA PRO A 191 13.80 -3.61 5.83
C PRO A 191 13.77 -3.12 7.27
N VAL A 192 13.11 -3.92 8.13
CA VAL A 192 12.90 -3.63 9.54
C VAL A 192 13.49 -4.74 10.40
N ARG A 193 14.16 -4.36 11.45
CA ARG A 193 14.67 -5.23 12.53
C ARG A 193 13.74 -5.15 13.72
N ILE A 194 13.30 -6.31 14.18
CA ILE A 194 12.50 -6.53 15.37
C ILE A 194 13.44 -7.12 16.43
N ASP A 195 13.81 -6.33 17.42
CA ASP A 195 14.60 -6.78 18.55
C ASP A 195 13.64 -7.25 19.66
N LEU A 196 13.78 -8.49 20.11
CA LEU A 196 12.98 -9.09 21.18
C LEU A 196 13.77 -9.18 22.49
N TRP A 197 13.13 -8.85 23.60
CA TRP A 197 13.56 -9.19 24.94
C TRP A 197 12.61 -10.27 25.48
N ASP A 198 13.06 -11.53 25.50
CA ASP A 198 12.20 -12.70 25.69
C ASP A 198 11.09 -12.72 24.61
N ASP A 199 9.83 -12.56 24.98
CA ASP A 199 8.68 -12.49 24.07
C ASP A 199 8.20 -11.05 23.80
N GLU A 200 8.82 -10.02 24.40
CA GLU A 200 8.44 -8.63 24.24
C GLU A 200 9.26 -7.96 23.13
N VAL A 201 8.60 -7.21 22.27
CA VAL A 201 9.26 -6.35 21.27
C VAL A 201 9.90 -5.15 22.00
N GLU A 202 11.22 -5.21 22.19
CA GLU A 202 11.95 -4.12 22.81
C GLU A 202 12.05 -2.91 21.88
N ARG A 203 12.30 -3.17 20.59
CA ARG A 203 12.57 -2.10 19.63
C ARG A 203 12.32 -2.55 18.19
N LEU A 204 11.85 -1.58 17.39
CA LEU A 204 11.80 -1.67 15.93
C LEU A 204 12.75 -0.65 15.32
N THR A 205 13.60 -1.09 14.38
CA THR A 205 14.51 -0.19 13.65
C THR A 205 14.56 -0.56 12.17
N GLU A 206 14.63 0.44 11.31
CA GLU A 206 15.07 0.24 9.93
C GLU A 206 16.54 -0.15 9.92
N PHE A 207 16.98 -0.85 8.89
CA PHE A 207 18.40 -1.13 8.69
C PHE A 207 18.82 -1.05 7.22
N ALA A 208 20.09 -0.77 7.01
CA ALA A 208 20.67 -0.73 5.68
C ALA A 208 21.08 -2.14 5.24
N VAL A 209 20.66 -2.56 4.04
CA VAL A 209 20.98 -3.88 3.47
C VAL A 209 22.47 -4.07 3.30
N ALA A 210 23.20 -3.02 2.89
CA ALA A 210 24.61 -3.10 2.53
C ALA A 210 25.53 -3.50 3.69
N ASP A 211 25.25 -3.05 4.91
CA ASP A 211 26.10 -3.30 6.09
C ASP A 211 25.31 -3.87 7.29
N GLN A 212 24.01 -4.09 7.11
CA GLN A 212 23.09 -4.65 8.12
C GLN A 212 23.00 -3.84 9.42
N ARG A 213 23.32 -2.53 9.36
CA ARG A 213 23.28 -1.65 10.52
C ARG A 213 21.92 -1.00 10.66
N SER A 214 21.41 -1.03 11.89
CA SER A 214 20.20 -0.30 12.26
C SER A 214 20.38 1.20 12.05
N THR A 215 19.33 1.84 11.56
CA THR A 215 19.29 3.26 11.23
C THR A 215 18.21 3.99 12.05
N THR A 216 16.99 4.05 11.57
CA THR A 216 15.89 4.85 12.14
C THR A 216 14.99 3.98 13.00
N ALA A 217 14.60 4.48 14.18
CA ALA A 217 13.59 3.82 14.99
C ALA A 217 12.19 3.95 14.34
N ARG A 218 11.38 2.89 14.47
CA ARG A 218 9.99 2.86 13.99
C ARG A 218 9.02 2.64 15.13
N ALA A 219 7.85 3.27 15.04
CA ALA A 219 6.78 3.09 16.01
C ALA A 219 5.98 1.81 15.76
N GLU A 220 5.87 1.38 14.51
CA GLU A 220 5.08 0.22 14.09
C GLU A 220 5.57 -0.31 12.75
N VAL A 221 5.36 -1.59 12.50
CA VAL A 221 5.50 -2.21 11.18
C VAL A 221 4.25 -3.01 10.82
N GLU A 222 3.77 -2.84 9.58
CA GLU A 222 2.69 -3.63 9.01
C GLU A 222 3.24 -4.64 8.00
N LEU A 223 2.99 -5.91 8.21
CA LEU A 223 3.49 -7.00 7.41
C LEU A 223 2.34 -7.60 6.58
N TYR A 224 2.19 -7.09 5.36
CA TYR A 224 1.25 -7.65 4.38
C TYR A 224 1.84 -8.90 3.72
N PRO A 225 1.00 -9.87 3.29
CA PRO A 225 1.49 -11.05 2.60
C PRO A 225 2.24 -10.72 1.30
N CYS A 226 3.14 -11.60 0.94
CA CYS A 226 3.92 -11.52 -0.28
C CYS A 226 3.24 -12.20 -1.49
N ARG A 227 2.05 -12.77 -1.31
CA ARG A 227 1.29 -13.51 -2.34
C ARG A 227 -0.20 -13.23 -2.21
N GLU A 228 -0.88 -12.97 -3.34
CA GLU A 228 -2.35 -12.87 -3.39
C GLU A 228 -3.05 -14.22 -3.37
N LEU A 229 -2.38 -15.25 -3.84
CA LEU A 229 -2.88 -16.62 -3.86
C LEU A 229 -1.97 -17.46 -2.97
N VAL A 230 -2.50 -17.88 -1.84
CA VAL A 230 -1.90 -18.94 -1.05
C VAL A 230 -2.51 -20.23 -1.57
N PRO A 231 -1.72 -21.22 -2.02
CA PRO A 231 -2.26 -22.52 -2.39
C PRO A 231 -2.98 -23.11 -1.19
N ASP A 232 -4.24 -23.50 -1.35
CA ASP A 232 -4.89 -24.36 -0.37
C ASP A 232 -4.15 -25.71 -0.40
N ASP A 233 -3.57 -26.10 0.72
CA ASP A 233 -3.11 -27.46 0.93
C ASP A 233 -4.35 -28.37 1.00
N GLY A 234 -4.93 -28.69 -0.19
CA GLY A 234 -6.07 -29.59 -0.34
C GLY A 234 -5.73 -31.06 -0.20
#